data_4a4f07507ead6cd74b33adb63e8c5695
#
_entry.id   4a4f07507ead6cd74b33adb63e8c5695
#
_cell.length_a   1.000
_cell.length_b   1.000
_cell.length_c   1.000
_cell.angle_alpha   90.00
_cell.angle_beta   90.00
_cell.angle_gamma   90.00
#
_symmetry.space_group_name_H-M   'P 1'
#
loop_
_entity.id
_entity.type
_entity.pdbx_description
1 polymer ?
#
loop_
_entity_poly.entity_id
_entity_poly.type
_entity_poly.pdbx_seq_one_letter_code
_entity_poly.pdbx_strand_id
1 'polypeptide(L)'
;MIVVASLPRCYLSSVTRPTSLRQFLLPHYFALARLKLQFNFAEKLLVCSGTIQRLQQQHIKSTMCSKTDAPTFMTKLIIQIPCYNEEGSLEITLSHLPRELPGVDTVEWLIVNDGSTDRTVEVAQASGVDHIVNFEHNQGLAKAFIAGIEACLKADADIIVNTDADNQYCADDIPKLIEPILSGRAEIVVGARPIKQINHFSPTKKFLQKFGSWVVRLASNTNILDAPSGFRAFSREAALRLNVFNEYTYTLETIIQAGQKGMAIASVPIRTNRYLRPSRLVKSIPSYVKRSLLTILRIFMTYKPLRFFVILGTIPFTLGTLLGIRWLVLYFSGTPRTHVPSLILAAILILIGFQLWMFGLVADLMAVNRKILEDIQLRLRRFEVDSQNNPNFSSTKLKL
;
A
#
# COMPACT_ATOMS: atom_id res chain seq x y z
N MET A 1 -5.70 30.74 -22.76
CA MET A 1 -5.71 31.73 -23.87
C MET A 1 -6.01 30.98 -25.14
N ILE A 2 -7.28 31.01 -25.54
CA ILE A 2 -7.83 30.26 -26.68
C ILE A 2 -7.67 31.12 -27.92
N VAL A 3 -6.88 30.67 -28.90
CA VAL A 3 -6.80 31.33 -30.20
C VAL A 3 -7.73 30.58 -31.15
N VAL A 4 -8.86 31.19 -31.46
CA VAL A 4 -9.79 30.76 -32.51
C VAL A 4 -9.24 31.30 -33.83
N ALA A 5 -8.75 30.38 -34.69
CA ALA A 5 -8.35 30.73 -36.04
C ALA A 5 -9.57 30.58 -36.98
N SER A 6 -10.00 31.67 -37.52
CA SER A 6 -11.05 31.86 -38.54
C SER A 6 -10.66 31.18 -39.87
N LEU A 7 -11.56 30.37 -40.43
CA LEU A 7 -11.51 29.88 -41.78
C LEU A 7 -12.31 30.82 -42.70
N PRO A 8 -11.84 31.14 -43.93
CA PRO A 8 -12.56 32.00 -44.86
C PRO A 8 -13.70 31.27 -45.52
N ARG A 9 -14.89 31.89 -45.52
CA ARG A 9 -16.01 31.56 -46.41
C ARG A 9 -15.70 32.15 -47.78
N CYS A 10 -15.63 31.29 -48.78
CA CYS A 10 -16.02 31.67 -50.13
C CYS A 10 -16.11 30.43 -51.06
N TYR A 11 -17.10 30.46 -51.95
CA TYR A 11 -17.38 29.60 -53.10
C TYR A 11 -18.17 28.32 -52.85
N LEU A 12 -19.48 28.49 -52.87
CA LEU A 12 -20.41 27.47 -53.34
C LEU A 12 -21.56 28.20 -54.04
N SER A 13 -21.42 28.37 -55.37
CA SER A 13 -22.55 28.59 -56.27
C SER A 13 -22.34 27.78 -57.54
N SER A 14 -23.41 27.03 -57.89
CA SER A 14 -23.70 26.43 -59.20
C SER A 14 -22.78 25.29 -59.68
N VAL A 15 -23.27 24.06 -59.57
CA VAL A 15 -23.30 23.10 -60.70
C VAL A 15 -24.35 22.03 -60.38
N THR A 16 -25.25 21.89 -61.32
CA THR A 16 -26.35 20.92 -61.42
C THR A 16 -25.88 19.49 -61.61
N ARG A 17 -26.72 18.54 -61.14
CA ARG A 17 -26.61 17.06 -61.13
C ARG A 17 -25.92 16.42 -62.33
N PRO A 18 -25.24 15.23 -62.11
CA PRO A 18 -25.96 13.97 -62.07
C PRO A 18 -25.47 13.00 -60.97
N THR A 19 -26.39 12.12 -60.67
CA THR A 19 -26.45 10.99 -59.75
C THR A 19 -25.37 9.93 -59.99
N SER A 20 -24.96 9.26 -58.89
CA SER A 20 -24.41 7.90 -58.75
C SER A 20 -22.96 7.68 -58.31
N LEU A 21 -22.07 8.65 -58.38
CA LEU A 21 -20.67 8.44 -57.95
C LEU A 21 -20.30 9.08 -56.57
N ARG A 22 -21.18 9.90 -55.98
CA ARG A 22 -20.89 10.61 -54.72
C ARG A 22 -21.10 9.76 -53.46
N GLN A 23 -21.85 8.68 -53.52
CA GLN A 23 -22.12 7.84 -52.33
C GLN A 23 -20.98 6.87 -51.97
N PHE A 24 -20.08 6.57 -52.90
CA PHE A 24 -18.96 5.63 -52.63
C PHE A 24 -17.63 6.31 -52.25
N LEU A 25 -17.40 7.56 -52.53
CA LEU A 25 -16.11 8.23 -52.31
C LEU A 25 -16.03 9.06 -51.02
N LEU A 26 -17.17 9.52 -50.50
CA LEU A 26 -17.16 10.30 -49.25
C LEU A 26 -16.69 9.54 -48.00
N PRO A 27 -17.05 8.25 -47.77
CA PRO A 27 -16.58 7.54 -46.58
C PRO A 27 -15.06 7.30 -46.57
N HIS A 28 -14.46 7.09 -47.75
CA HIS A 28 -13.01 6.84 -47.86
C HIS A 28 -12.17 8.11 -47.67
N TYR A 29 -12.69 9.27 -48.09
CA TYR A 29 -11.99 10.55 -47.90
C TYR A 29 -11.97 11.01 -46.43
N PHE A 30 -13.08 10.76 -45.71
CA PHE A 30 -13.12 11.04 -44.25
C PHE A 30 -12.26 10.06 -43.44
N ALA A 31 -12.15 8.81 -43.84
CA ALA A 31 -11.28 7.83 -43.21
C ALA A 31 -9.80 8.15 -43.40
N LEU A 32 -9.40 8.57 -44.62
CA LEU A 32 -8.01 8.99 -44.92
C LEU A 32 -7.63 10.31 -44.25
N ALA A 33 -8.57 11.26 -44.15
CA ALA A 33 -8.34 12.50 -43.42
C ALA A 33 -8.19 12.24 -41.88
N ARG A 34 -8.97 11.31 -41.33
CA ARG A 34 -8.85 10.88 -39.93
C ARG A 34 -7.53 10.17 -39.63
N LEU A 35 -7.10 9.30 -40.55
CA LEU A 35 -5.78 8.62 -40.42
C LEU A 35 -4.61 9.62 -40.51
N LYS A 36 -4.64 10.58 -41.42
CA LYS A 36 -3.61 11.64 -41.50
C LYS A 36 -3.58 12.52 -40.27
N LEU A 37 -4.73 12.85 -39.67
CA LEU A 37 -4.79 13.61 -38.44
C LEU A 37 -4.24 12.80 -37.23
N GLN A 38 -4.52 11.50 -37.15
CA GLN A 38 -3.98 10.63 -36.10
C GLN A 38 -2.46 10.44 -36.27
N PHE A 39 -1.94 10.29 -37.48
CA PHE A 39 -0.49 10.18 -37.73
C PHE A 39 0.24 11.48 -37.39
N ASN A 40 -0.27 12.65 -37.74
CA ASN A 40 0.32 13.94 -37.42
C ASN A 40 0.28 14.23 -35.90
N PHE A 41 -0.75 13.74 -35.18
CA PHE A 41 -0.84 13.87 -33.72
C PHE A 41 0.14 12.93 -33.01
N ALA A 42 0.31 11.70 -33.51
CA ALA A 42 1.27 10.74 -32.98
C ALA A 42 2.73 11.20 -33.21
N GLU A 43 3.03 11.77 -34.37
CA GLU A 43 4.36 12.31 -34.68
C GLU A 43 4.73 13.52 -33.81
N LYS A 44 3.77 14.43 -33.55
CA LYS A 44 3.96 15.55 -32.62
C LYS A 44 4.13 15.09 -31.18
N LEU A 45 3.42 14.02 -30.73
CA LEU A 45 3.59 13.43 -29.40
C LEU A 45 4.97 12.76 -29.24
N LEU A 46 5.46 12.08 -30.28
CA LEU A 46 6.80 11.48 -30.30
C LEU A 46 7.93 12.54 -30.23
N VAL A 47 7.77 13.65 -30.95
CA VAL A 47 8.73 14.77 -30.90
C VAL A 47 8.73 15.46 -29.53
N CYS A 48 7.53 15.66 -28.93
CA CYS A 48 7.44 16.18 -27.55
C CYS A 48 8.03 15.22 -26.53
N SER A 49 7.83 13.91 -26.66
CA SER A 49 8.43 12.89 -25.78
C SER A 49 9.95 12.88 -25.85
N GLY A 50 10.52 12.98 -27.05
CA GLY A 50 11.98 13.06 -27.25
C GLY A 50 12.62 14.33 -26.66
N THR A 51 11.89 15.46 -26.70
CA THR A 51 12.36 16.72 -26.12
C THR A 51 12.29 16.68 -24.60
N ILE A 52 11.24 16.11 -24.01
CA ILE A 52 11.14 15.91 -22.57
C ILE A 52 12.23 14.97 -22.04
N GLN A 53 12.53 13.87 -22.75
CA GLN A 53 13.63 12.99 -22.37
C GLN A 53 15.00 13.67 -22.45
N ARG A 54 15.25 14.52 -23.44
CA ARG A 54 16.51 15.30 -23.53
C ARG A 54 16.62 16.34 -22.43
N LEU A 55 15.54 17.02 -22.08
CA LEU A 55 15.51 17.97 -20.96
C LEU A 55 15.72 17.27 -19.60
N GLN A 56 15.12 16.07 -19.42
CA GLN A 56 15.40 15.25 -18.24
C GLN A 56 16.85 14.77 -18.17
N GLN A 57 17.43 14.33 -19.28
CA GLN A 57 18.85 13.93 -19.31
C GLN A 57 19.80 15.11 -19.11
N GLN A 58 19.48 16.32 -19.61
CA GLN A 58 20.26 17.52 -19.33
C GLN A 58 20.13 17.93 -17.87
N HIS A 59 18.95 17.82 -17.26
CA HIS A 59 18.77 18.11 -15.83
C HIS A 59 19.54 17.11 -14.95
N ILE A 60 19.55 15.83 -15.30
CA ILE A 60 20.34 14.79 -14.62
C ILE A 60 21.85 15.05 -14.79
N LYS A 61 22.30 15.46 -15.96
CA LYS A 61 23.74 15.79 -16.18
C LYS A 61 24.19 17.07 -15.48
N SER A 62 23.33 18.09 -15.38
CA SER A 62 23.66 19.31 -14.63
C SER A 62 23.67 19.09 -13.12
N THR A 63 22.87 18.13 -12.62
CA THR A 63 22.86 17.73 -11.20
C THR A 63 24.06 16.82 -10.83
N MET A 64 24.71 16.18 -11.82
CA MET A 64 25.91 15.33 -11.58
C MET A 64 27.24 16.09 -11.63
N CYS A 65 27.28 17.38 -12.01
CA CYS A 65 28.52 18.11 -12.21
C CYS A 65 28.92 19.08 -11.08
N SER A 66 28.27 18.99 -9.89
CA SER A 66 28.73 19.71 -8.70
C SER A 66 28.99 18.74 -7.54
N LYS A 67 29.99 17.90 -7.66
CA LYS A 67 30.63 17.22 -6.53
C LYS A 67 31.70 18.11 -5.93
N THR A 68 31.30 19.19 -5.24
CA THR A 68 32.09 19.85 -4.21
C THR A 68 31.08 20.65 -3.37
N ASP A 69 31.03 20.35 -2.08
CA ASP A 69 30.19 20.99 -1.06
C ASP A 69 28.67 20.60 -1.11
N ALA A 70 28.37 19.31 -1.09
CA ALA A 70 27.07 18.88 -0.61
C ALA A 70 27.03 19.15 0.90
N PRO A 71 26.00 19.87 1.42
CA PRO A 71 25.78 19.93 2.85
C PRO A 71 25.71 18.48 3.35
N THR A 72 26.52 18.17 4.34
CA THR A 72 26.49 16.87 5.05
C THR A 72 25.12 16.80 5.70
N PHE A 73 24.14 16.20 5.00
CA PHE A 73 22.84 15.89 5.60
C PHE A 73 23.09 14.84 6.66
N MET A 74 22.99 15.26 7.92
CA MET A 74 23.09 14.35 9.04
C MET A 74 21.93 13.37 9.00
N THR A 75 22.22 12.09 8.84
CA THR A 75 21.22 11.03 8.80
C THR A 75 20.74 10.70 10.22
N LYS A 76 19.49 11.00 10.52
CA LYS A 76 18.85 10.72 11.81
C LYS A 76 18.00 9.46 11.74
N LEU A 77 18.27 8.52 12.63
CA LEU A 77 17.49 7.29 12.80
C LEU A 77 16.77 7.29 14.14
N ILE A 78 15.48 6.99 14.13
CA ILE A 78 14.71 6.81 15.37
C ILE A 78 14.20 5.37 15.44
N ILE A 79 14.47 4.70 16.56
CA ILE A 79 13.96 3.37 16.88
C ILE A 79 12.68 3.56 17.69
N GLN A 80 11.53 3.26 17.10
CA GLN A 80 10.24 3.31 17.80
C GLN A 80 9.87 1.96 18.40
N ILE A 81 9.30 1.97 19.61
CA ILE A 81 8.94 0.80 20.36
C ILE A 81 7.55 1.00 20.97
N PRO A 82 6.49 0.42 20.39
CA PRO A 82 5.16 0.40 20.99
C PRO A 82 5.18 -0.49 22.24
N CYS A 83 4.70 0.04 23.37
CA CYS A 83 4.71 -0.61 24.67
C CYS A 83 3.31 -0.63 25.31
N TYR A 84 2.95 -1.77 25.90
CA TYR A 84 1.77 -1.90 26.75
C TYR A 84 2.03 -2.88 27.90
N ASN A 85 2.21 -2.36 29.12
CA ASN A 85 2.55 -3.14 30.31
C ASN A 85 3.81 -4.00 30.13
N GLU A 86 4.94 -3.35 29.79
CA GLU A 86 6.22 -4.00 29.47
C GLU A 86 7.33 -3.69 30.51
N GLU A 87 7.00 -3.34 31.76
CA GLU A 87 7.98 -3.02 32.79
C GLU A 87 9.06 -4.10 32.98
N GLY A 88 8.70 -5.39 32.79
CA GLY A 88 9.63 -6.52 32.99
C GLY A 88 10.53 -6.86 31.81
N SER A 89 10.28 -6.31 30.60
CA SER A 89 11.03 -6.63 29.39
C SER A 89 11.69 -5.42 28.74
N LEU A 90 11.18 -4.22 29.01
CA LEU A 90 11.58 -3.00 28.34
C LEU A 90 13.04 -2.62 28.64
N GLU A 91 13.50 -2.71 29.90
CA GLU A 91 14.87 -2.43 30.26
C GLU A 91 15.87 -3.32 29.52
N ILE A 92 15.58 -4.63 29.47
CA ILE A 92 16.40 -5.59 28.71
C ILE A 92 16.41 -5.26 27.24
N THR A 93 15.26 -4.90 26.66
CA THR A 93 15.16 -4.51 25.26
C THR A 93 16.00 -3.29 24.96
N LEU A 94 15.87 -2.22 25.76
CA LEU A 94 16.61 -0.97 25.60
C LEU A 94 18.13 -1.16 25.77
N SER A 95 18.57 -2.00 26.71
CA SER A 95 20.00 -2.28 26.91
C SER A 95 20.69 -2.94 25.72
N HIS A 96 19.94 -3.63 24.86
CA HIS A 96 20.46 -4.24 23.62
C HIS A 96 20.38 -3.33 22.41
N LEU A 97 19.61 -2.23 22.45
CA LEU A 97 19.47 -1.33 21.32
C LEU A 97 20.71 -0.45 21.13
N PRO A 98 21.21 -0.29 19.89
CA PRO A 98 22.36 0.54 19.61
C PRO A 98 22.04 2.04 19.75
N ARG A 99 23.03 2.81 20.21
CA ARG A 99 23.05 4.28 20.16
C ARG A 99 23.90 4.82 19.01
N GLU A 100 24.69 3.95 18.40
CA GLU A 100 25.55 4.28 17.26
C GLU A 100 25.39 3.21 16.19
N LEU A 101 25.27 3.62 14.93
CA LEU A 101 25.09 2.73 13.79
C LEU A 101 25.93 3.22 12.59
N PRO A 102 26.56 2.31 11.84
CA PRO A 102 27.34 2.69 10.66
C PRO A 102 26.45 3.38 9.61
N GLY A 103 26.89 4.57 9.17
CA GLY A 103 26.17 5.37 8.16
C GLY A 103 24.96 6.15 8.69
N VAL A 104 24.87 6.32 10.01
CA VAL A 104 23.86 7.11 10.71
C VAL A 104 24.56 8.04 11.69
N ASP A 105 24.25 9.33 11.65
CA ASP A 105 24.91 10.34 12.49
C ASP A 105 24.27 10.43 13.88
N THR A 106 22.95 10.20 13.97
CA THR A 106 22.22 10.28 15.24
C THR A 106 21.23 9.13 15.35
N VAL A 107 21.26 8.41 16.49
CA VAL A 107 20.31 7.35 16.82
C VAL A 107 19.56 7.74 18.08
N GLU A 108 18.23 7.86 17.97
CA GLU A 108 17.34 8.18 19.09
C GLU A 108 16.33 7.05 19.33
N TRP A 109 15.84 6.93 20.54
CA TRP A 109 14.81 5.97 20.94
C TRP A 109 13.51 6.66 21.24
N LEU A 110 12.42 6.12 20.71
CA LEU A 110 11.07 6.62 20.92
C LEU A 110 10.18 5.51 21.45
N ILE A 111 9.59 5.73 22.62
CA ILE A 111 8.60 4.83 23.21
C ILE A 111 7.20 5.37 22.96
N VAL A 112 6.30 4.49 22.50
CA VAL A 112 4.86 4.77 22.46
C VAL A 112 4.17 3.96 23.55
N ASN A 113 3.83 4.62 24.63
CA ASN A 113 3.08 4.01 25.72
C ASN A 113 1.58 3.96 25.39
N ASP A 114 1.06 2.77 25.14
CA ASP A 114 -0.34 2.53 24.78
C ASP A 114 -1.22 2.38 26.06
N GLY A 115 -1.16 3.37 26.95
CA GLY A 115 -1.96 3.40 28.17
C GLY A 115 -1.57 2.30 29.17
N SER A 116 -0.28 2.08 29.43
CA SER A 116 0.19 1.12 30.44
C SER A 116 -0.25 1.54 31.84
N THR A 117 -0.54 0.54 32.65
CA THR A 117 -0.92 0.69 34.09
C THR A 117 0.18 0.27 35.04
N ASP A 118 1.30 -0.21 34.52
CA ASP A 118 2.51 -0.59 35.24
C ASP A 118 3.58 0.51 35.15
N ARG A 119 4.79 0.24 35.60
CA ARG A 119 5.92 1.19 35.59
C ARG A 119 6.65 1.28 34.23
N THR A 120 6.01 0.93 33.14
CA THR A 120 6.62 0.96 31.79
C THR A 120 7.22 2.34 31.47
N VAL A 121 6.52 3.44 31.76
CA VAL A 121 6.98 4.81 31.47
C VAL A 121 8.17 5.20 32.33
N GLU A 122 8.15 4.84 33.63
CA GLU A 122 9.25 5.10 34.57
C GLU A 122 10.51 4.37 34.13
N VAL A 123 10.39 3.10 33.74
CA VAL A 123 11.50 2.30 33.18
C VAL A 123 12.07 2.93 31.93
N ALA A 124 11.20 3.41 30.99
CA ALA A 124 11.64 4.09 29.77
C ALA A 124 12.45 5.36 30.10
N GLN A 125 11.98 6.19 31.03
CA GLN A 125 12.68 7.41 31.45
C GLN A 125 14.02 7.10 32.10
N ALA A 126 14.04 6.13 33.01
CA ALA A 126 15.27 5.70 33.70
C ALA A 126 16.32 5.12 32.72
N SER A 127 15.89 4.52 31.61
CA SER A 127 16.76 3.95 30.59
C SER A 127 17.26 4.99 29.55
N GLY A 128 16.95 6.28 29.75
CA GLY A 128 17.44 7.35 28.84
C GLY A 128 16.79 7.36 27.46
N VAL A 129 15.48 7.10 27.37
CA VAL A 129 14.71 7.24 26.13
C VAL A 129 14.55 8.71 25.76
N ASP A 130 14.76 9.05 24.48
CA ASP A 130 14.77 10.45 24.00
C ASP A 130 13.34 11.01 23.85
N HIS A 131 12.40 10.18 23.40
CA HIS A 131 11.03 10.59 23.15
C HIS A 131 10.01 9.62 23.73
N ILE A 132 8.97 10.13 24.37
CA ILE A 132 7.85 9.33 24.89
C ILE A 132 6.53 9.91 24.44
N VAL A 133 5.73 9.10 23.75
CA VAL A 133 4.34 9.38 23.40
C VAL A 133 3.44 8.60 24.36
N ASN A 134 2.59 9.29 25.11
CA ASN A 134 1.68 8.66 26.06
C ASN A 134 0.23 8.72 25.60
N PHE A 135 -0.46 7.56 25.62
CA PHE A 135 -1.90 7.50 25.53
C PHE A 135 -2.52 7.38 26.94
N GLU A 136 -3.65 8.02 27.13
CA GLU A 136 -4.38 7.94 28.41
C GLU A 136 -4.93 6.54 28.68
N HIS A 137 -5.31 5.81 27.62
CA HIS A 137 -5.84 4.46 27.68
C HIS A 137 -5.40 3.64 26.48
N ASN A 138 -5.47 2.30 26.59
CA ASN A 138 -5.07 1.39 25.52
C ASN A 138 -5.92 1.59 24.25
N GLN A 139 -5.28 1.97 23.16
CA GLN A 139 -5.90 2.17 21.86
C GLN A 139 -5.52 1.08 20.84
N GLY A 140 -4.58 0.22 21.21
CA GLY A 140 -4.13 -0.91 20.43
C GLY A 140 -2.88 -0.65 19.59
N LEU A 141 -2.18 -1.74 19.29
CA LEU A 141 -0.87 -1.73 18.63
C LEU A 141 -0.83 -0.92 17.31
N ALA A 142 -1.88 -0.95 16.54
CA ALA A 142 -1.90 -0.26 15.24
C ALA A 142 -1.92 1.27 15.40
N LYS A 143 -2.68 1.79 16.37
CA LYS A 143 -2.70 3.22 16.68
C LYS A 143 -1.39 3.67 17.31
N ALA A 144 -0.85 2.86 18.23
CA ALA A 144 0.46 3.13 18.84
C ALA A 144 1.57 3.20 17.76
N PHE A 145 1.57 2.27 16.79
CA PHE A 145 2.52 2.29 15.69
C PHE A 145 2.43 3.59 14.87
N ILE A 146 1.22 4.03 14.49
CA ILE A 146 1.05 5.25 13.70
C ILE A 146 1.45 6.50 14.49
N ALA A 147 1.09 6.59 15.76
CA ALA A 147 1.50 7.71 16.62
C ALA A 147 3.02 7.79 16.74
N GLY A 148 3.68 6.63 16.81
CA GLY A 148 5.14 6.56 16.80
C GLY A 148 5.74 7.04 15.47
N ILE A 149 5.21 6.59 14.32
CA ILE A 149 5.61 7.09 13.00
C ILE A 149 5.46 8.62 12.91
N GLU A 150 4.34 9.16 13.36
CA GLU A 150 4.08 10.61 13.34
C GLU A 150 5.04 11.38 14.25
N ALA A 151 5.33 10.85 15.44
CA ALA A 151 6.29 11.44 16.35
C ALA A 151 7.72 11.40 15.79
N CYS A 152 8.13 10.27 15.18
CA CYS A 152 9.42 10.17 14.49
C CYS A 152 9.56 11.18 13.34
N LEU A 153 8.51 11.36 12.52
CA LEU A 153 8.51 12.35 11.44
C LEU A 153 8.61 13.79 11.93
N LYS A 154 7.93 14.11 13.06
CA LYS A 154 8.02 15.41 13.74
C LYS A 154 9.39 15.67 14.35
N ALA A 155 10.07 14.60 14.77
CA ALA A 155 11.44 14.65 15.29
C ALA A 155 12.50 14.57 14.17
N ASP A 156 12.13 14.79 12.90
CA ASP A 156 13.02 14.81 11.72
C ASP A 156 13.78 13.52 11.45
N ALA A 157 13.18 12.36 11.74
CA ALA A 157 13.76 11.09 11.39
C ALA A 157 13.85 10.90 9.85
N ASP A 158 15.02 10.51 9.35
CA ASP A 158 15.25 10.07 7.97
C ASP A 158 14.94 8.58 7.83
N ILE A 159 15.26 7.81 8.88
CA ILE A 159 15.00 6.37 8.95
C ILE A 159 14.28 6.07 10.26
N ILE A 160 13.22 5.28 10.17
CA ILE A 160 12.46 4.82 11.34
C ILE A 160 12.58 3.31 11.41
N VAL A 161 13.06 2.79 12.53
CA VAL A 161 13.09 1.35 12.82
C VAL A 161 12.02 1.04 13.85
N ASN A 162 11.10 0.12 13.54
CA ASN A 162 10.11 -0.38 14.48
C ASN A 162 10.58 -1.72 15.07
N THR A 163 10.55 -1.84 16.37
CA THR A 163 10.80 -3.09 17.11
C THR A 163 9.79 -3.30 18.21
N ASP A 164 9.66 -4.53 18.70
CA ASP A 164 8.74 -4.86 19.79
C ASP A 164 9.48 -4.76 21.15
N ALA A 165 8.76 -4.45 22.24
CA ALA A 165 9.30 -4.27 23.58
C ALA A 165 9.66 -5.58 24.32
N ASP A 166 9.46 -6.74 23.70
CA ASP A 166 9.64 -8.06 24.33
C ASP A 166 11.00 -8.71 24.07
N ASN A 167 11.95 -7.96 23.51
CA ASN A 167 13.30 -8.40 23.15
C ASN A 167 13.33 -9.64 22.23
N GLN A 168 12.26 -9.88 21.45
CA GLN A 168 12.21 -11.03 20.54
C GLN A 168 13.16 -10.90 19.35
N TYR A 169 13.44 -9.70 18.89
CA TYR A 169 14.32 -9.43 17.75
C TYR A 169 15.74 -9.11 18.22
N CYS A 170 16.73 -9.64 17.48
CA CYS A 170 18.12 -9.35 17.74
C CYS A 170 18.46 -7.94 17.23
N ALA A 171 18.77 -7.03 18.15
CA ALA A 171 19.08 -5.62 17.83
C ALA A 171 20.34 -5.47 16.95
N ASP A 172 21.31 -6.40 17.04
CA ASP A 172 22.52 -6.40 16.16
C ASP A 172 22.17 -6.57 14.68
N ASP A 173 20.93 -6.94 14.32
CA ASP A 173 20.51 -7.05 12.94
C ASP A 173 19.92 -5.74 12.40
N ILE A 174 19.83 -4.66 13.20
CA ILE A 174 19.41 -3.32 12.75
C ILE A 174 20.27 -2.81 11.60
N PRO A 175 21.62 -2.92 11.62
CA PRO A 175 22.44 -2.52 10.46
C PRO A 175 22.03 -3.20 9.15
N LYS A 176 21.68 -4.49 9.19
CA LYS A 176 21.20 -5.21 8.00
C LYS A 176 19.82 -4.72 7.54
N LEU A 177 19.00 -4.27 8.49
CA LEU A 177 17.66 -3.78 8.20
C LEU A 177 17.69 -2.41 7.52
N ILE A 178 18.60 -1.53 7.92
CA ILE A 178 18.71 -0.16 7.39
C ILE A 178 19.57 -0.06 6.12
N GLU A 179 20.50 -0.99 5.88
CA GLU A 179 21.42 -0.96 4.75
C GLU A 179 20.70 -0.81 3.39
N PRO A 180 19.59 -1.52 3.09
CA PRO A 180 18.88 -1.32 1.83
C PRO A 180 18.24 0.07 1.69
N ILE A 181 17.92 0.75 2.81
CA ILE A 181 17.42 2.13 2.79
C ILE A 181 18.55 3.10 2.56
N LEU A 182 19.66 2.98 3.29
CA LEU A 182 20.84 3.82 3.13
C LEU A 182 21.42 3.76 1.71
N SER A 183 21.36 2.56 1.08
CA SER A 183 21.79 2.37 -0.31
C SER A 183 20.75 2.79 -1.36
N GLY A 184 19.56 3.28 -0.96
CA GLY A 184 18.49 3.68 -1.87
C GLY A 184 17.81 2.52 -2.62
N ARG A 185 18.08 1.26 -2.23
CA ARG A 185 17.52 0.06 -2.88
C ARG A 185 16.10 -0.28 -2.39
N ALA A 186 15.72 0.18 -1.22
CA ALA A 186 14.39 -0.04 -0.65
C ALA A 186 13.91 1.18 0.14
N GLU A 187 12.60 1.37 0.18
CA GLU A 187 11.92 2.36 1.01
C GLU A 187 11.39 1.73 2.31
N ILE A 188 11.09 0.43 2.26
CA ILE A 188 10.64 -0.36 3.41
C ILE A 188 11.43 -1.66 3.45
N VAL A 189 11.92 -2.02 4.63
CA VAL A 189 12.62 -3.29 4.85
C VAL A 189 11.93 -4.07 5.96
N VAL A 190 11.66 -5.35 5.69
CA VAL A 190 11.01 -6.27 6.62
C VAL A 190 11.99 -7.34 7.08
N GLY A 191 12.22 -7.44 8.37
CA GLY A 191 13.01 -8.49 8.97
C GLY A 191 12.29 -9.84 8.92
N ALA A 192 12.83 -10.79 8.16
CA ALA A 192 12.27 -12.13 7.99
C ALA A 192 12.86 -13.09 9.04
N ARG A 193 12.00 -13.57 9.93
CA ARG A 193 12.39 -14.55 10.96
C ARG A 193 12.61 -15.94 10.33
N PRO A 194 13.53 -16.76 10.88
CA PRO A 194 13.77 -18.12 10.41
C PRO A 194 12.66 -19.08 10.88
N ILE A 195 11.44 -18.91 10.35
CA ILE A 195 10.21 -19.62 10.77
C ILE A 195 10.37 -21.15 10.77
N LYS A 196 11.20 -21.69 9.87
CA LYS A 196 11.45 -23.13 9.78
C LYS A 196 12.20 -23.68 11.01
N GLN A 197 13.04 -22.84 11.65
CA GLN A 197 13.89 -23.22 12.77
C GLN A 197 13.25 -22.94 14.14
N ILE A 198 12.09 -22.27 14.17
CA ILE A 198 11.38 -21.99 15.43
C ILE A 198 10.67 -23.27 15.90
N ASN A 199 11.27 -23.96 16.88
CA ASN A 199 10.78 -25.25 17.39
C ASN A 199 9.43 -25.16 18.13
N HIS A 200 9.04 -23.99 18.62
CA HIS A 200 7.82 -23.79 19.41
C HIS A 200 6.54 -23.54 18.59
N PHE A 201 6.61 -23.52 17.24
CA PHE A 201 5.43 -23.35 16.41
C PHE A 201 4.83 -24.69 16.02
N SER A 202 3.54 -24.89 16.34
CA SER A 202 2.80 -26.05 15.85
C SER A 202 2.78 -26.10 14.31
N PRO A 203 2.67 -27.27 13.68
CA PRO A 203 2.58 -27.40 12.22
C PRO A 203 1.46 -26.53 11.62
N THR A 204 0.32 -26.48 12.30
CA THR A 204 -0.83 -25.66 11.91
C THR A 204 -0.50 -24.17 11.91
N LYS A 205 0.23 -23.67 12.93
CA LYS A 205 0.66 -22.27 13.01
C LYS A 205 1.66 -21.93 11.90
N LYS A 206 2.60 -22.83 11.59
CA LYS A 206 3.55 -22.66 10.47
C LYS A 206 2.83 -22.62 9.11
N PHE A 207 1.83 -23.48 8.91
CA PHE A 207 1.03 -23.50 7.68
C PHE A 207 0.23 -22.20 7.51
N LEU A 208 -0.49 -21.77 8.56
CA LEU A 208 -1.28 -20.53 8.54
C LEU A 208 -0.44 -19.28 8.30
N GLN A 209 0.75 -19.23 8.87
CA GLN A 209 1.68 -18.12 8.67
C GLN A 209 2.20 -18.07 7.23
N LYS A 210 2.53 -19.23 6.63
CA LYS A 210 2.91 -19.32 5.22
C LYS A 210 1.75 -18.96 4.29
N PHE A 211 0.56 -19.45 4.60
CA PHE A 211 -0.66 -19.13 3.84
C PHE A 211 -0.98 -17.64 3.92
N GLY A 212 -0.94 -17.06 5.12
CA GLY A 212 -1.14 -15.61 5.31
C GLY A 212 -0.12 -14.78 4.53
N SER A 213 1.16 -15.13 4.59
CA SER A 213 2.20 -14.44 3.82
C SER A 213 2.03 -14.63 2.31
N TRP A 214 1.56 -15.80 1.85
CA TRP A 214 1.24 -16.02 0.44
C TRP A 214 0.09 -15.13 -0.05
N VAL A 215 -0.97 -15.03 0.76
CA VAL A 215 -2.11 -14.15 0.44
C VAL A 215 -1.69 -12.68 0.39
N VAL A 216 -0.87 -12.24 1.35
CA VAL A 216 -0.34 -10.88 1.35
C VAL A 216 0.50 -10.61 0.11
N ARG A 217 1.37 -11.54 -0.29
CA ARG A 217 2.14 -11.43 -1.55
C ARG A 217 1.24 -11.29 -2.77
N LEU A 218 0.16 -12.08 -2.83
CA LEU A 218 -0.81 -12.00 -3.93
C LEU A 218 -1.57 -10.65 -3.94
N ALA A 219 -1.89 -10.11 -2.76
CA ALA A 219 -2.59 -8.85 -2.61
C ALA A 219 -1.69 -7.63 -2.88
N SER A 220 -0.42 -7.69 -2.42
CA SER A 220 0.56 -6.61 -2.52
C SER A 220 1.40 -6.64 -3.80
N ASN A 221 1.45 -7.78 -4.49
CA ASN A 221 2.38 -8.03 -5.61
C ASN A 221 3.86 -7.87 -5.20
N THR A 222 4.21 -8.29 -3.97
CA THR A 222 5.56 -8.19 -3.39
C THR A 222 6.11 -9.58 -3.00
N ASN A 223 7.43 -9.71 -2.89
CA ASN A 223 8.10 -10.97 -2.52
C ASN A 223 8.46 -11.06 -1.03
N ILE A 224 7.63 -10.55 -0.14
CA ILE A 224 7.89 -10.56 1.30
C ILE A 224 7.80 -11.97 1.86
N LEU A 225 8.83 -12.36 2.65
CA LEU A 225 8.96 -13.70 3.22
C LEU A 225 8.17 -13.86 4.55
N ASP A 226 8.15 -12.82 5.40
CA ASP A 226 7.50 -12.81 6.71
C ASP A 226 6.65 -11.56 6.91
N ALA A 227 5.44 -11.57 6.35
CA ALA A 227 4.51 -10.44 6.43
C ALA A 227 4.06 -10.07 7.86
N PRO A 228 3.90 -11.00 8.83
CA PRO A 228 3.56 -10.65 10.21
C PRO A 228 4.71 -10.08 11.06
N SER A 229 5.95 -10.02 10.57
CA SER A 229 7.08 -9.48 11.36
C SER A 229 6.86 -8.02 11.71
N GLY A 230 7.06 -7.65 12.98
CA GLY A 230 7.03 -6.28 13.49
C GLY A 230 8.36 -5.54 13.32
N PHE A 231 9.47 -6.27 13.11
CA PHE A 231 10.80 -5.68 12.98
C PHE A 231 11.01 -5.14 11.56
N ARG A 232 10.94 -3.83 11.42
CA ARG A 232 10.92 -3.15 10.13
C ARG A 232 11.68 -1.85 10.15
N ALA A 233 12.23 -1.48 8.99
CA ALA A 233 12.74 -0.15 8.77
C ALA A 233 11.95 0.55 7.66
N PHE A 234 11.77 1.86 7.80
CA PHE A 234 11.05 2.73 6.90
C PHE A 234 11.91 3.94 6.59
N SER A 235 12.01 4.34 5.33
CA SER A 235 12.52 5.65 4.96
C SER A 235 11.49 6.74 5.35
N ARG A 236 11.93 7.98 5.51
CA ARG A 236 11.06 9.15 5.74
C ARG A 236 9.93 9.22 4.71
N GLU A 237 10.24 9.01 3.44
CA GLU A 237 9.26 9.07 2.36
C GLU A 237 8.21 7.94 2.47
N ALA A 238 8.65 6.73 2.80
CA ALA A 238 7.73 5.63 3.05
C ALA A 238 6.82 5.91 4.25
N ALA A 239 7.38 6.43 5.35
CA ALA A 239 6.65 6.76 6.56
C ALA A 239 5.56 7.81 6.32
N LEU A 240 5.85 8.85 5.52
CA LEU A 240 4.88 9.87 5.13
C LEU A 240 3.71 9.29 4.33
N ARG A 241 3.96 8.30 3.47
CA ARG A 241 2.95 7.67 2.60
C ARG A 241 2.13 6.59 3.27
N LEU A 242 2.55 6.09 4.43
CA LEU A 242 1.85 5.02 5.14
C LEU A 242 0.63 5.55 5.88
N ASN A 243 -0.50 4.85 5.72
CA ASN A 243 -1.73 5.06 6.45
C ASN A 243 -2.24 3.72 6.96
N VAL A 244 -2.50 3.57 8.26
CA VAL A 244 -3.05 2.34 8.83
C VAL A 244 -4.47 2.61 9.32
N PHE A 245 -5.43 1.93 8.71
CA PHE A 245 -6.85 2.05 9.05
C PHE A 245 -7.34 0.88 9.89
N ASN A 246 -6.54 -0.19 10.00
CA ASN A 246 -6.91 -1.39 10.74
C ASN A 246 -6.54 -1.21 12.21
N GLU A 247 -7.49 -1.41 13.12
CA GLU A 247 -7.26 -1.32 14.56
C GLU A 247 -6.47 -2.49 15.14
N TYR A 248 -6.42 -3.63 14.42
CA TYR A 248 -5.82 -4.86 14.98
C TYR A 248 -4.32 -4.99 14.69
N THR A 249 -3.87 -4.71 13.44
CA THR A 249 -2.46 -4.87 13.06
C THR A 249 -2.08 -3.97 11.90
N TYR A 250 -0.94 -3.33 12.03
CA TYR A 250 -0.33 -2.52 10.96
C TYR A 250 0.47 -3.37 9.98
N THR A 251 0.92 -4.57 10.40
CA THR A 251 1.96 -5.32 9.70
C THR A 251 1.56 -5.77 8.28
N LEU A 252 0.34 -6.23 8.09
CA LEU A 252 -0.15 -6.68 6.80
C LEU A 252 -0.53 -5.49 5.91
N GLU A 253 -1.14 -4.47 6.52
CA GLU A 253 -1.66 -3.31 5.81
C GLU A 253 -0.53 -2.47 5.21
N THR A 254 0.54 -2.22 5.96
CA THR A 254 1.70 -1.46 5.47
C THR A 254 2.36 -2.10 4.26
N ILE A 255 2.50 -3.45 4.23
CA ILE A 255 3.05 -4.17 3.07
C ILE A 255 2.14 -4.04 1.84
N ILE A 256 0.82 -4.17 2.04
CA ILE A 256 -0.14 -4.11 0.94
C ILE A 256 -0.20 -2.71 0.36
N GLN A 257 -0.25 -1.69 1.20
CA GLN A 257 -0.19 -0.29 0.76
C GLN A 257 1.09 0.00 0.00
N ALA A 258 2.23 -0.42 0.54
CA ALA A 258 3.52 -0.21 -0.09
C ALA A 258 3.58 -0.86 -1.48
N GLY A 259 3.14 -2.10 -1.62
CA GLY A 259 3.07 -2.76 -2.92
C GLY A 259 2.13 -2.09 -3.91
N GLN A 260 1.00 -1.56 -3.44
CA GLN A 260 0.05 -0.84 -4.30
C GLN A 260 0.50 0.56 -4.70
N LYS A 261 1.24 1.23 -3.83
CA LYS A 261 1.85 2.55 -4.09
C LYS A 261 3.18 2.44 -4.85
N GLY A 262 3.60 1.23 -5.23
CA GLY A 262 4.83 0.98 -5.97
C GLY A 262 6.11 1.28 -5.20
N MET A 263 6.06 1.26 -3.86
CA MET A 263 7.23 1.46 -3.01
C MET A 263 8.17 0.26 -3.10
N ALA A 264 9.47 0.52 -3.10
CA ALA A 264 10.48 -0.52 -3.09
C ALA A 264 10.55 -1.21 -1.71
N ILE A 265 10.21 -2.50 -1.66
CA ILE A 265 10.20 -3.29 -0.42
C ILE A 265 11.25 -4.39 -0.50
N ALA A 266 12.10 -4.50 0.54
CA ALA A 266 13.06 -5.58 0.70
C ALA A 266 12.72 -6.45 1.91
N SER A 267 13.21 -7.69 1.89
CA SER A 267 13.11 -8.62 3.03
C SER A 267 14.51 -9.13 3.39
N VAL A 268 14.90 -8.96 4.64
CA VAL A 268 16.24 -9.31 5.14
C VAL A 268 16.12 -10.39 6.22
N PRO A 269 16.91 -11.48 6.16
CA PRO A 269 16.90 -12.49 7.20
C PRO A 269 17.46 -11.93 8.52
N ILE A 270 16.72 -12.15 9.62
CA ILE A 270 17.07 -11.70 10.95
C ILE A 270 17.14 -12.85 11.94
N ARG A 271 17.87 -12.64 13.04
CA ARG A 271 17.92 -13.55 14.17
C ARG A 271 16.80 -13.22 15.16
N THR A 272 16.43 -14.19 15.97
CA THR A 272 15.45 -14.03 17.05
C THR A 272 16.07 -14.48 18.36
N ASN A 273 15.84 -13.73 19.42
CA ASN A 273 16.23 -14.07 20.78
C ASN A 273 15.27 -15.11 21.39
N ARG A 274 15.61 -15.64 22.55
CA ARG A 274 14.69 -16.48 23.33
C ARG A 274 13.52 -15.65 23.84
N TYR A 275 12.34 -16.25 23.85
CA TYR A 275 11.16 -15.59 24.41
C TYR A 275 11.32 -15.34 25.91
N LEU A 276 11.17 -14.10 26.33
CA LEU A 276 11.13 -13.72 27.74
C LEU A 276 9.75 -14.01 28.36
N ARG A 277 8.70 -14.00 27.56
CA ARG A 277 7.32 -14.27 28.00
C ARG A 277 6.45 -14.88 26.89
N PRO A 278 5.32 -15.55 27.23
CA PRO A 278 4.38 -16.06 26.24
C PRO A 278 3.68 -14.92 25.49
N SER A 279 3.34 -15.15 24.21
CA SER A 279 2.67 -14.17 23.37
C SER A 279 1.29 -13.78 23.90
N ARG A 280 1.03 -12.49 24.10
CA ARG A 280 -0.27 -11.95 24.53
C ARG A 280 -1.29 -11.89 23.38
N LEU A 281 -0.85 -11.88 22.14
CA LEU A 281 -1.72 -11.69 20.96
C LEU A 281 -2.49 -12.97 20.56
N VAL A 282 -1.99 -14.16 20.90
CA VAL A 282 -2.59 -15.43 20.48
C VAL A 282 -3.04 -16.23 21.70
N LYS A 283 -4.31 -16.03 22.11
CA LYS A 283 -4.92 -16.79 23.23
C LYS A 283 -5.43 -18.16 22.80
N SER A 284 -5.89 -18.34 21.55
CA SER A 284 -6.34 -19.65 21.02
C SER A 284 -6.16 -19.75 19.51
N ILE A 285 -5.85 -20.96 19.01
CA ILE A 285 -5.65 -21.21 17.57
C ILE A 285 -6.90 -20.91 16.75
N PRO A 286 -8.14 -21.35 17.11
CA PRO A 286 -9.34 -21.05 16.33
C PRO A 286 -9.63 -19.55 16.25
N SER A 287 -9.44 -18.81 17.34
CA SER A 287 -9.61 -17.35 17.35
C SER A 287 -8.61 -16.66 16.42
N TYR A 288 -7.36 -17.12 16.41
CA TYR A 288 -6.34 -16.61 15.50
C TYR A 288 -6.68 -16.86 14.03
N VAL A 289 -7.13 -18.09 13.70
CA VAL A 289 -7.56 -18.45 12.34
C VAL A 289 -8.72 -17.57 11.87
N LYS A 290 -9.77 -17.44 12.70
CA LYS A 290 -10.94 -16.63 12.40
C LYS A 290 -10.55 -15.17 12.14
N ARG A 291 -9.72 -14.57 13.02
CA ARG A 291 -9.26 -13.18 12.85
C ARG A 291 -8.40 -13.01 11.61
N SER A 292 -7.47 -13.95 11.35
CA SER A 292 -6.63 -13.91 10.15
C SER A 292 -7.45 -14.01 8.87
N LEU A 293 -8.44 -14.92 8.83
CA LEU A 293 -9.32 -15.07 7.67
C LEU A 293 -10.15 -13.80 7.42
N LEU A 294 -10.73 -13.22 8.48
CA LEU A 294 -11.48 -11.96 8.38
C LEU A 294 -10.59 -10.80 7.92
N THR A 295 -9.36 -10.72 8.42
CA THR A 295 -8.39 -9.72 7.98
C THR A 295 -8.03 -9.86 6.51
N ILE A 296 -7.77 -11.10 6.05
CA ILE A 296 -7.50 -11.41 4.65
C ILE A 296 -8.69 -11.00 3.76
N LEU A 297 -9.91 -11.38 4.15
CA LEU A 297 -11.12 -11.06 3.43
C LEU A 297 -11.32 -9.54 3.33
N ARG A 298 -11.15 -8.83 4.46
CA ARG A 298 -11.23 -7.36 4.51
C ARG A 298 -10.21 -6.72 3.59
N ILE A 299 -8.96 -7.21 3.59
CA ILE A 299 -7.89 -6.73 2.72
C ILE A 299 -8.27 -6.87 1.24
N PHE A 300 -8.75 -8.05 0.81
CA PHE A 300 -9.18 -8.27 -0.56
C PHE A 300 -10.33 -7.33 -0.97
N MET A 301 -11.35 -7.20 -0.12
CA MET A 301 -12.47 -6.28 -0.35
C MET A 301 -12.03 -4.82 -0.44
N THR A 302 -11.02 -4.44 0.36
CA THR A 302 -10.56 -3.05 0.44
C THR A 302 -9.63 -2.66 -0.72
N TYR A 303 -8.73 -3.59 -1.12
CA TYR A 303 -7.64 -3.25 -2.05
C TYR A 303 -7.81 -3.80 -3.47
N LYS A 304 -8.60 -4.85 -3.66
CA LYS A 304 -8.92 -5.43 -4.98
C LYS A 304 -10.40 -5.80 -5.08
N PRO A 305 -11.31 -4.85 -4.83
CA PRO A 305 -12.74 -5.14 -4.70
C PRO A 305 -13.34 -5.75 -5.96
N LEU A 306 -13.03 -5.20 -7.13
CA LEU A 306 -13.55 -5.69 -8.39
C LEU A 306 -13.21 -7.18 -8.60
N ARG A 307 -11.93 -7.57 -8.41
CA ARG A 307 -11.52 -8.97 -8.56
C ARG A 307 -12.21 -9.88 -7.56
N PHE A 308 -12.34 -9.44 -6.32
CA PHE A 308 -13.01 -10.20 -5.26
C PHE A 308 -14.47 -10.50 -5.62
N PHE A 309 -15.24 -9.47 -5.94
CA PHE A 309 -16.66 -9.63 -6.25
C PHE A 309 -16.91 -10.30 -7.60
N VAL A 310 -16.04 -10.10 -8.60
CA VAL A 310 -16.14 -10.82 -9.89
C VAL A 310 -15.94 -12.31 -9.69
N ILE A 311 -14.92 -12.74 -8.95
CA ILE A 311 -14.68 -14.18 -8.66
C ILE A 311 -15.88 -14.75 -7.89
N LEU A 312 -16.32 -14.05 -6.84
CA LEU A 312 -17.44 -14.50 -6.00
C LEU A 312 -18.76 -14.58 -6.81
N GLY A 313 -19.03 -13.60 -7.68
CA GLY A 313 -20.24 -13.54 -8.51
C GLY A 313 -20.23 -14.54 -9.67
N THR A 314 -19.04 -14.91 -10.16
CA THR A 314 -18.92 -15.88 -11.25
C THR A 314 -19.41 -17.28 -10.82
N ILE A 315 -19.25 -17.66 -9.56
CA ILE A 315 -19.71 -18.95 -9.05
C ILE A 315 -21.24 -19.14 -9.20
N PRO A 316 -22.11 -18.30 -8.59
CA PRO A 316 -23.54 -18.44 -8.76
C PRO A 316 -23.98 -18.17 -10.21
N PHE A 317 -23.35 -17.24 -10.91
CA PHE A 317 -23.67 -16.95 -12.31
C PHE A 317 -23.47 -18.17 -13.20
N THR A 318 -22.32 -18.84 -13.13
CA THR A 318 -22.04 -20.05 -13.94
C THR A 318 -22.95 -21.21 -13.54
N LEU A 319 -23.19 -21.43 -12.24
CA LEU A 319 -24.08 -22.47 -11.77
C LEU A 319 -25.52 -22.24 -12.27
N GLY A 320 -26.00 -21.00 -12.18
CA GLY A 320 -27.33 -20.60 -12.69
C GLY A 320 -27.43 -20.77 -14.21
N THR A 321 -26.38 -20.40 -14.96
CA THR A 321 -26.35 -20.57 -16.42
C THR A 321 -26.38 -22.05 -16.80
N LEU A 322 -25.63 -22.91 -16.10
CA LEU A 322 -25.64 -24.35 -16.33
C LEU A 322 -27.03 -24.98 -16.05
N LEU A 323 -27.69 -24.56 -14.97
CA LEU A 323 -29.06 -24.99 -14.66
C LEU A 323 -30.06 -24.49 -15.71
N GLY A 324 -29.89 -23.27 -16.21
CA GLY A 324 -30.70 -22.70 -17.29
C GLY A 324 -30.54 -23.46 -18.62
N ILE A 325 -29.29 -23.77 -19.00
CA ILE A 325 -29.00 -24.60 -20.18
C ILE A 325 -29.63 -25.99 -20.05
N ARG A 326 -29.47 -26.63 -18.88
CA ARG A 326 -30.10 -27.93 -18.61
C ARG A 326 -31.62 -27.86 -18.78
N TRP A 327 -32.27 -26.83 -18.25
CA TRP A 327 -33.71 -26.63 -18.40
C TRP A 327 -34.10 -26.45 -19.88
N LEU A 328 -33.33 -25.69 -20.64
CA LEU A 328 -33.57 -25.46 -22.06
C LEU A 328 -33.50 -26.78 -22.86
N VAL A 329 -32.55 -27.64 -22.55
CA VAL A 329 -32.45 -28.99 -23.18
C VAL A 329 -33.69 -29.83 -22.85
N LEU A 330 -34.13 -29.83 -21.58
CA LEU A 330 -35.36 -30.57 -21.17
C LEU A 330 -36.63 -29.98 -21.79
N TYR A 331 -36.65 -28.67 -22.01
CA TYR A 331 -37.75 -28.02 -22.72
C TYR A 331 -37.90 -28.55 -24.13
N PHE A 332 -36.82 -28.59 -24.90
CA PHE A 332 -36.83 -29.15 -26.27
C PHE A 332 -37.02 -30.68 -26.29
N SER A 333 -36.77 -31.37 -25.20
CA SER A 333 -37.04 -32.82 -25.05
C SER A 333 -38.49 -33.12 -24.67
N GLY A 334 -39.39 -32.13 -24.59
CA GLY A 334 -40.84 -32.32 -24.35
C GLY A 334 -41.25 -32.50 -22.92
N THR A 335 -40.38 -32.30 -21.91
CA THR A 335 -40.69 -32.45 -20.47
C THR A 335 -40.55 -31.17 -19.64
N PRO A 336 -41.03 -29.99 -20.07
CA PRO A 336 -40.74 -28.73 -19.41
C PRO A 336 -41.47 -28.54 -18.05
N ARG A 337 -42.64 -29.07 -17.90
CA ARG A 337 -43.54 -28.80 -16.73
C ARG A 337 -42.99 -29.33 -15.40
N THR A 338 -42.22 -30.39 -15.40
CA THR A 338 -41.69 -31.03 -14.18
C THR A 338 -40.46 -30.30 -13.62
N HIS A 339 -39.86 -29.33 -14.37
CA HIS A 339 -38.58 -28.71 -14.01
C HIS A 339 -38.65 -27.20 -13.81
N VAL A 340 -39.84 -26.59 -13.64
CA VAL A 340 -40.04 -25.16 -13.37
C VAL A 340 -39.23 -24.68 -12.13
N PRO A 341 -39.18 -25.41 -11.00
CA PRO A 341 -38.38 -24.98 -9.84
C PRO A 341 -36.90 -24.78 -10.16
N SER A 342 -36.32 -25.61 -11.05
CA SER A 342 -34.91 -25.46 -11.45
C SER A 342 -34.66 -24.20 -12.30
N LEU A 343 -35.65 -23.78 -13.10
CA LEU A 343 -35.58 -22.53 -13.87
C LEU A 343 -35.62 -21.30 -12.95
N ILE A 344 -36.50 -21.33 -11.93
CA ILE A 344 -36.57 -20.26 -10.91
C ILE A 344 -35.22 -20.17 -10.17
N LEU A 345 -34.66 -21.30 -9.74
CA LEU A 345 -33.36 -21.32 -9.07
C LEU A 345 -32.25 -20.81 -9.98
N ALA A 346 -32.27 -21.17 -11.27
CA ALA A 346 -31.32 -20.66 -12.25
C ALA A 346 -31.39 -19.13 -12.38
N ALA A 347 -32.61 -18.58 -12.47
CA ALA A 347 -32.83 -17.14 -12.56
C ALA A 347 -32.32 -16.41 -11.31
N ILE A 348 -32.60 -16.93 -10.12
CA ILE A 348 -32.14 -16.38 -8.84
C ILE A 348 -30.59 -16.37 -8.78
N LEU A 349 -29.95 -17.49 -9.17
CA LEU A 349 -28.49 -17.59 -9.14
C LEU A 349 -27.81 -16.65 -10.14
N ILE A 350 -28.36 -16.50 -11.35
CA ILE A 350 -27.85 -15.55 -12.34
C ILE A 350 -28.00 -14.11 -11.81
N LEU A 351 -29.13 -13.77 -11.22
CA LEU A 351 -29.38 -12.45 -10.66
C LEU A 351 -28.42 -12.14 -9.51
N ILE A 352 -28.19 -13.07 -8.59
CA ILE A 352 -27.23 -12.93 -7.49
C ILE A 352 -25.81 -12.71 -8.06
N GLY A 353 -25.42 -13.52 -9.04
CA GLY A 353 -24.11 -13.39 -9.68
C GLY A 353 -23.91 -12.02 -10.33
N PHE A 354 -24.92 -11.54 -11.06
CA PHE A 354 -24.90 -10.21 -11.68
C PHE A 354 -24.85 -9.08 -10.63
N GLN A 355 -25.65 -9.19 -9.55
CA GLN A 355 -25.60 -8.21 -8.45
C GLN A 355 -24.22 -8.14 -7.80
N LEU A 356 -23.55 -9.28 -7.59
CA LEU A 356 -22.19 -9.30 -7.04
C LEU A 356 -21.20 -8.59 -7.98
N TRP A 357 -21.31 -8.74 -9.29
CA TRP A 357 -20.50 -7.99 -10.25
C TRP A 357 -20.75 -6.48 -10.16
N MET A 358 -22.01 -6.06 -10.06
CA MET A 358 -22.37 -4.65 -9.88
C MET A 358 -21.81 -4.08 -8.55
N PHE A 359 -21.88 -4.83 -7.45
CA PHE A 359 -21.22 -4.45 -6.20
C PHE A 359 -19.70 -4.31 -6.36
N GLY A 360 -19.08 -5.16 -7.18
CA GLY A 360 -17.66 -5.07 -7.50
C GLY A 360 -17.29 -3.75 -8.19
N LEU A 361 -18.10 -3.31 -9.15
CA LEU A 361 -17.89 -2.03 -9.84
C LEU A 361 -18.04 -0.84 -8.90
N VAL A 362 -19.09 -0.82 -8.09
CA VAL A 362 -19.31 0.27 -7.10
C VAL A 362 -18.17 0.32 -6.09
N ALA A 363 -17.75 -0.84 -5.56
CA ALA A 363 -16.66 -0.92 -4.61
C ALA A 363 -15.32 -0.48 -5.21
N ASP A 364 -15.08 -0.73 -6.50
CA ASP A 364 -13.88 -0.26 -7.22
C ASP A 364 -13.86 1.27 -7.37
N LEU A 365 -15.00 1.88 -7.69
CA LEU A 365 -15.15 3.34 -7.71
C LEU A 365 -14.90 3.96 -6.31
N MET A 366 -15.39 3.32 -5.25
CA MET A 366 -15.08 3.75 -3.87
C MET A 366 -13.58 3.62 -3.54
N ALA A 367 -12.90 2.60 -4.06
CA ALA A 367 -11.46 2.44 -3.89
C ALA A 367 -10.66 3.54 -4.61
N VAL A 368 -11.14 4.07 -5.74
CA VAL A 368 -10.54 5.24 -6.42
C VAL A 368 -10.68 6.48 -5.56
N ASN A 369 -11.87 6.76 -5.00
CA ASN A 369 -12.09 7.90 -4.10
C ASN A 369 -11.16 7.85 -2.89
N ARG A 370 -10.96 6.66 -2.32
CA ARG A 370 -10.01 6.46 -1.21
C ARG A 370 -8.59 6.85 -1.60
N LYS A 371 -8.11 6.50 -2.81
CA LYS A 371 -6.76 6.88 -3.28
C LYS A 371 -6.59 8.39 -3.36
N ILE A 372 -7.63 9.12 -3.80
CA ILE A 372 -7.61 10.58 -3.85
C ILE A 372 -7.51 11.16 -2.43
N LEU A 373 -8.27 10.63 -1.49
CA LEU A 373 -8.22 11.07 -0.08
C LEU A 373 -6.83 10.78 0.55
N GLU A 374 -6.22 9.62 0.25
CA GLU A 374 -4.87 9.29 0.70
C GLU A 374 -3.81 10.26 0.12
N ASP A 375 -3.95 10.70 -1.13
CA ASP A 375 -3.05 11.71 -1.74
C ASP A 375 -3.21 13.09 -1.07
N ILE A 376 -4.44 13.50 -0.80
CA ILE A 376 -4.71 14.75 -0.06
C ILE A 376 -4.09 14.67 1.34
N GLN A 377 -4.28 13.56 2.05
CA GLN A 377 -3.72 13.36 3.38
C GLN A 377 -2.18 13.39 3.37
N LEU A 378 -1.54 12.80 2.36
CA LEU A 378 -0.09 12.86 2.18
C LEU A 378 0.41 14.32 2.03
N ARG A 379 -0.29 15.11 1.20
CA ARG A 379 0.05 16.53 1.00
C ARG A 379 -0.08 17.33 2.28
N LEU A 380 -1.15 17.09 3.04
CA LEU A 380 -1.35 17.74 4.34
C LEU A 380 -0.26 17.36 5.35
N ARG A 381 0.07 16.06 5.47
CA ARG A 381 1.17 15.62 6.36
C ARG A 381 2.52 16.25 5.99
N ARG A 382 2.85 16.30 4.70
CA ARG A 382 4.08 16.97 4.26
C ARG A 382 4.07 18.43 4.67
N PHE A 383 2.96 19.13 4.44
CA PHE A 383 2.83 20.53 4.83
C PHE A 383 2.96 20.73 6.34
N GLU A 384 2.35 19.87 7.16
CA GLU A 384 2.47 19.92 8.62
C GLU A 384 3.91 19.72 9.10
N VAL A 385 4.60 18.70 8.58
CA VAL A 385 5.99 18.40 8.93
C VAL A 385 6.92 19.53 8.47
N ASP A 386 6.78 20.01 7.24
CA ASP A 386 7.60 21.09 6.69
C ASP A 386 7.37 22.43 7.41
N SER A 387 6.13 22.70 7.88
CA SER A 387 5.79 23.92 8.62
C SER A 387 6.32 23.93 10.04
N GLN A 388 6.44 22.78 10.68
CA GLN A 388 7.03 22.65 12.01
C GLN A 388 8.54 22.85 11.99
N ASN A 389 9.21 22.33 10.95
CA ASN A 389 10.65 22.38 10.82
C ASN A 389 11.17 23.70 10.24
N ASN A 390 10.31 24.51 9.61
CA ASN A 390 10.68 25.82 9.08
C ASN A 390 9.59 26.87 9.35
N PRO A 391 9.63 27.56 10.49
CA PRO A 391 8.61 28.54 10.88
C PRO A 391 8.47 29.71 9.88
N ASN A 392 9.45 29.93 9.01
CA ASN A 392 9.39 30.92 7.93
C ASN A 392 8.66 30.43 6.65
N PHE A 393 8.23 29.17 6.64
CA PHE A 393 7.60 28.54 5.47
C PHE A 393 6.14 28.98 5.25
N SER A 394 5.47 29.49 6.29
CA SER A 394 4.02 29.78 6.28
C SER A 394 3.59 30.98 5.44
N SER A 395 4.53 31.85 4.98
CA SER A 395 4.16 33.13 4.34
C SER A 395 4.30 33.19 2.81
N THR A 396 4.95 32.21 2.16
CA THR A 396 5.38 32.43 0.76
C THR A 396 4.79 31.47 -0.28
N LYS A 397 4.11 30.38 0.06
CA LYS A 397 3.67 29.34 -0.90
C LYS A 397 2.18 29.07 -1.03
N LEU A 398 1.29 29.91 -0.49
CA LEU A 398 -0.13 29.87 -0.80
C LEU A 398 -0.48 30.85 -1.94
N LYS A 399 0.26 30.76 -3.04
CA LYS A 399 -0.19 31.28 -4.34
C LYS A 399 -0.37 30.10 -5.29
N LEU A 400 -1.60 29.61 -5.33
CA LEU A 400 -2.13 28.75 -6.39
C LEU A 400 -2.29 29.53 -7.68
#